data_4e91d1a33048780424fb5683f17b466a
#
_entry.id   4e91d1a33048780424fb5683f17b466a
#
_cell.length_a   1.000
_cell.length_b   1.000
_cell.length_c   1.000
_cell.angle_alpha   90.00
_cell.angle_beta   90.00
_cell.angle_gamma   90.00
#
_symmetry.space_group_name_H-M   'P 1'
#
loop_
_entity.id
_entity.type
_entity.pdbx_description
1 polymer ?
#
loop_
_entity_poly.entity_id
_entity_poly.type
_entity_poly.pdbx_seq_one_letter_code
_entity_poly.pdbx_strand_id
1 'polypeptide(L)'
;GYKTADVADELAADPALTLFLDKQRLASQPTLSRFINSLGDESLVKLKKLDHAIRKRAYLVSPPEFSILDLDSTLINTYGEQEGSKFNYHYQQVGLHPLVCFEAFTGDLLAAELRPGAAYSCNGAVSFMQPILDKMQQMKKMPTMMLRGDSGFADNKIYTQCETNGCYYAIRLKENNILKHNASHLLAE
;
A
#
# COMPACT_ATOMS: atom_id res chain seq x y z
N GLY A 1 -9.03 -13.78 -5.26
CA GLY A 1 -7.63 -14.12 -5.54
C GLY A 1 -7.21 -15.43 -4.87
N TYR A 2 -6.13 -16.00 -5.32
CA TYR A 2 -5.59 -17.25 -4.79
C TYR A 2 -4.78 -16.96 -3.51
N LYS A 3 -5.00 -17.75 -2.45
CA LYS A 3 -4.42 -17.51 -1.12
C LYS A 3 -3.00 -18.08 -0.96
N THR A 4 -2.63 -19.07 -1.76
CA THR A 4 -1.33 -19.76 -1.67
C THR A 4 -0.73 -19.96 -3.04
N ALA A 5 0.60 -20.18 -3.11
CA ALA A 5 1.29 -20.47 -4.35
C ALA A 5 1.02 -21.89 -4.88
N ASP A 6 0.44 -22.80 -4.07
CA ASP A 6 0.14 -24.18 -4.45
C ASP A 6 -0.85 -24.25 -5.61
N VAL A 7 -1.74 -23.26 -5.72
CA VAL A 7 -2.67 -23.14 -6.85
C VAL A 7 -1.95 -23.01 -8.21
N ALA A 8 -0.67 -22.66 -8.22
CA ALA A 8 0.11 -22.60 -9.45
C ALA A 8 0.18 -23.98 -10.16
N ASP A 9 0.17 -25.07 -9.41
CA ASP A 9 0.20 -26.40 -9.98
C ASP A 9 -1.16 -26.77 -10.62
N GLU A 10 -2.28 -26.29 -10.06
CA GLU A 10 -3.63 -26.45 -10.62
C GLU A 10 -3.78 -25.61 -11.91
N LEU A 11 -3.25 -24.38 -11.91
CA LEU A 11 -3.29 -23.47 -13.06
C LEU A 11 -2.26 -23.81 -14.14
N ALA A 12 -1.29 -24.67 -13.85
CA ALA A 12 -0.19 -24.96 -14.77
C ALA A 12 -0.64 -25.49 -16.14
N ALA A 13 -1.80 -26.12 -16.19
CA ALA A 13 -2.40 -26.67 -17.42
C ALA A 13 -3.71 -25.95 -17.83
N ASP A 14 -4.02 -24.80 -17.25
CA ASP A 14 -5.22 -24.03 -17.60
C ASP A 14 -5.21 -23.64 -19.08
N PRO A 15 -6.23 -24.05 -19.88
CA PRO A 15 -6.23 -23.84 -21.32
C PRO A 15 -6.26 -22.36 -21.73
N ALA A 16 -6.96 -21.50 -20.96
CA ALA A 16 -7.06 -20.09 -21.27
C ALA A 16 -5.73 -19.38 -21.02
N LEU A 17 -5.08 -19.65 -19.89
CA LEU A 17 -3.79 -19.05 -19.52
C LEU A 17 -2.66 -19.56 -20.42
N THR A 18 -2.61 -20.85 -20.74
CA THR A 18 -1.59 -21.43 -21.61
C THR A 18 -1.72 -20.90 -23.04
N LEU A 19 -2.95 -20.77 -23.56
CA LEU A 19 -3.21 -20.18 -24.87
C LEU A 19 -2.81 -18.69 -24.89
N PHE A 20 -3.23 -17.91 -23.90
CA PHE A 20 -2.92 -16.48 -23.82
C PHE A 20 -1.41 -16.20 -23.76
N LEU A 21 -0.66 -17.04 -23.04
CA LEU A 21 0.78 -16.86 -22.84
C LEU A 21 1.64 -17.62 -23.87
N ASP A 22 1.02 -18.30 -24.86
CA ASP A 22 1.69 -19.13 -25.85
C ASP A 22 2.65 -20.14 -25.20
N LYS A 23 2.13 -20.89 -24.22
CA LYS A 23 2.86 -21.89 -23.45
C LYS A 23 2.12 -23.24 -23.46
N GLN A 24 2.85 -24.32 -23.47
CA GLN A 24 2.26 -25.65 -23.28
C GLN A 24 1.87 -25.91 -21.82
N ARG A 25 2.64 -25.32 -20.90
CA ARG A 25 2.41 -25.40 -19.46
C ARG A 25 3.00 -24.17 -18.77
N LEU A 26 2.35 -23.72 -17.70
CA LEU A 26 2.85 -22.62 -16.88
C LEU A 26 3.82 -23.14 -15.80
N ALA A 27 4.45 -22.20 -15.10
CA ALA A 27 5.39 -22.49 -14.02
C ALA A 27 4.70 -23.23 -12.87
N SER A 28 5.32 -24.29 -12.38
CA SER A 28 4.88 -25.00 -11.19
C SER A 28 5.17 -24.19 -9.91
N GLN A 29 4.50 -24.54 -8.82
CA GLN A 29 4.74 -23.94 -7.51
C GLN A 29 6.23 -23.94 -7.10
N PRO A 30 6.98 -25.05 -7.20
CA PRO A 30 8.41 -25.02 -6.88
C PRO A 30 9.23 -24.08 -7.76
N THR A 31 8.83 -23.89 -9.01
CA THR A 31 9.49 -22.95 -9.93
C THR A 31 9.24 -21.51 -9.52
N LEU A 32 7.99 -21.17 -9.18
CA LEU A 32 7.65 -19.84 -8.65
C LEU A 32 8.36 -19.57 -7.31
N SER A 33 8.39 -20.54 -6.41
CA SER A 33 9.08 -20.41 -5.13
C SER A 33 10.58 -20.15 -5.31
N ARG A 34 11.26 -20.91 -6.19
CA ARG A 34 12.68 -20.68 -6.51
C ARG A 34 12.90 -19.30 -7.13
N PHE A 35 12.02 -18.86 -8.02
CA PHE A 35 12.09 -17.53 -8.63
C PHE A 35 11.95 -16.43 -7.57
N ILE A 36 10.92 -16.50 -6.72
CA ILE A 36 10.69 -15.50 -5.66
C ILE A 36 11.89 -15.47 -4.71
N ASN A 37 12.40 -16.61 -4.28
CA ASN A 37 13.55 -16.69 -3.37
C ASN A 37 14.88 -16.24 -4.03
N SER A 38 14.95 -16.16 -5.35
CA SER A 38 16.11 -15.61 -6.06
C SER A 38 16.11 -14.09 -6.18
N LEU A 39 14.99 -13.43 -5.83
CA LEU A 39 14.85 -11.98 -5.88
C LEU A 39 15.54 -11.35 -4.67
N GLY A 40 16.65 -10.67 -4.90
CA GLY A 40 17.32 -9.85 -3.90
C GLY A 40 16.94 -8.37 -4.00
N ASP A 41 17.54 -7.53 -3.15
CA ASP A 41 17.27 -6.09 -3.05
C ASP A 41 17.38 -5.36 -4.39
N GLU A 42 18.36 -5.71 -5.20
CA GLU A 42 18.52 -5.13 -6.55
C GLU A 42 17.31 -5.42 -7.45
N SER A 43 16.74 -6.62 -7.36
CA SER A 43 15.55 -7.00 -8.10
C SER A 43 14.33 -6.20 -7.64
N LEU A 44 14.18 -5.97 -6.33
CA LEU A 44 13.11 -5.14 -5.78
C LEU A 44 13.22 -3.69 -6.26
N VAL A 45 14.43 -3.14 -6.32
CA VAL A 45 14.66 -1.80 -6.89
C VAL A 45 14.26 -1.74 -8.36
N LYS A 46 14.61 -2.77 -9.16
CA LYS A 46 14.22 -2.85 -10.57
C LYS A 46 12.70 -2.97 -10.75
N LEU A 47 12.02 -3.78 -9.92
CA LEU A 47 10.57 -3.91 -9.93
C LEU A 47 9.88 -2.59 -9.59
N LYS A 48 10.33 -1.87 -8.56
CA LYS A 48 9.80 -0.54 -8.22
C LYS A 48 9.98 0.48 -9.36
N LYS A 49 11.11 0.43 -10.06
CA LYS A 49 11.36 1.30 -11.23
C LYS A 49 10.45 0.95 -12.41
N LEU A 50 10.24 -0.35 -12.66
CA LEU A 50 9.36 -0.83 -13.73
C LEU A 50 7.90 -0.42 -13.46
N ASP A 51 7.39 -0.68 -12.25
CA ASP A 51 6.06 -0.27 -11.82
C ASP A 51 5.84 1.24 -12.01
N HIS A 52 6.80 2.05 -11.54
CA HIS A 52 6.75 3.49 -11.75
C HIS A 52 6.74 3.89 -13.24
N ALA A 53 7.54 3.23 -14.08
CA ALA A 53 7.60 3.52 -15.52
C ALA A 53 6.28 3.18 -16.23
N ILE A 54 5.64 2.06 -15.88
CA ILE A 54 4.34 1.65 -16.41
C ILE A 54 3.28 2.69 -16.02
N ARG A 55 3.19 3.06 -14.75
CA ARG A 55 2.22 4.04 -14.24
C ARG A 55 2.44 5.41 -14.86
N LYS A 56 3.69 5.88 -14.96
CA LYS A 56 4.03 7.13 -15.65
C LYS A 56 3.53 7.12 -17.09
N ARG A 57 3.67 6.00 -17.80
CA ARG A 57 3.17 5.87 -19.19
C ARG A 57 1.64 5.89 -19.25
N ALA A 58 0.96 5.23 -18.33
CA ALA A 58 -0.50 5.27 -18.23
C ALA A 58 -1.01 6.71 -17.98
N TYR A 59 -0.38 7.44 -17.06
CA TYR A 59 -0.73 8.82 -16.74
C TYR A 59 -0.38 9.83 -17.85
N LEU A 60 0.53 9.51 -18.76
CA LEU A 60 0.74 10.32 -19.98
C LEU A 60 -0.41 10.21 -20.96
N VAL A 61 -1.09 9.05 -20.99
CA VAL A 61 -2.26 8.82 -21.88
C VAL A 61 -3.53 9.35 -21.23
N SER A 62 -3.71 9.10 -19.92
CA SER A 62 -4.90 9.51 -19.16
C SER A 62 -4.46 10.09 -17.80
N PRO A 63 -4.04 11.36 -17.75
CA PRO A 63 -3.62 11.98 -16.50
C PRO A 63 -4.82 12.14 -15.57
N PRO A 64 -4.70 11.72 -14.28
CA PRO A 64 -5.76 11.94 -13.32
C PRO A 64 -5.92 13.44 -13.03
N GLU A 65 -7.16 13.91 -12.93
CA GLU A 65 -7.45 15.28 -12.47
C GLU A 65 -7.48 15.36 -10.95
N PHE A 66 -7.90 14.26 -10.33
CA PHE A 66 -7.98 14.08 -8.89
C PHE A 66 -7.41 12.71 -8.53
N SER A 67 -6.68 12.61 -7.44
CA SER A 67 -6.09 11.36 -6.95
C SER A 67 -6.28 11.25 -5.44
N ILE A 68 -6.89 10.15 -5.01
CA ILE A 68 -7.01 9.81 -3.59
C ILE A 68 -5.92 8.81 -3.24
N LEU A 69 -5.05 9.22 -2.33
CA LEU A 69 -3.95 8.42 -1.80
C LEU A 69 -4.45 7.69 -0.56
N ASP A 70 -4.84 6.43 -0.70
CA ASP A 70 -5.28 5.58 0.41
C ASP A 70 -4.09 5.03 1.16
N LEU A 71 -3.84 5.59 2.33
CA LEU A 71 -2.78 5.15 3.24
C LEU A 71 -3.36 4.18 4.26
N ASP A 72 -2.81 2.98 4.30
CA ASP A 72 -3.25 1.93 5.20
C ASP A 72 -2.09 1.09 5.73
N SER A 73 -2.34 0.40 6.84
CA SER A 73 -1.44 -0.59 7.40
C SER A 73 -2.21 -1.81 7.87
N THR A 74 -1.75 -2.98 7.51
CA THR A 74 -2.43 -4.23 7.84
C THR A 74 -1.45 -5.23 8.46
N LEU A 75 -1.96 -6.14 9.28
CA LEU A 75 -1.13 -7.20 9.83
C LEU A 75 -1.05 -8.38 8.86
N ILE A 76 0.16 -8.81 8.55
CA ILE A 76 0.44 -10.09 7.89
C ILE A 76 0.93 -11.06 8.95
N ASN A 77 0.11 -12.04 9.29
CA ASN A 77 0.48 -13.06 10.27
C ASN A 77 1.69 -13.85 9.80
N THR A 78 2.60 -14.09 10.72
CA THR A 78 3.78 -14.94 10.48
C THR A 78 3.73 -16.17 11.37
N TYR A 79 4.34 -17.23 10.89
CA TYR A 79 4.47 -18.49 11.61
C TYR A 79 5.95 -18.79 11.81
N GLY A 80 6.32 -19.20 13.02
CA GLY A 80 7.71 -19.43 13.41
C GLY A 80 8.51 -18.13 13.58
N GLU A 81 9.84 -18.26 13.62
CA GLU A 81 10.77 -17.16 13.79
C GLU A 81 11.12 -16.52 12.44
N GLN A 82 10.44 -15.44 12.09
CA GLN A 82 10.75 -14.67 10.90
C GLN A 82 11.34 -13.31 11.29
N GLU A 83 12.31 -12.82 10.52
CA GLU A 83 12.91 -11.51 10.73
C GLU A 83 11.86 -10.41 10.75
N GLY A 84 11.91 -9.53 11.74
CA GLY A 84 10.95 -8.44 11.91
C GLY A 84 9.58 -8.86 12.46
N SER A 85 9.34 -10.17 12.62
CA SER A 85 8.11 -10.66 13.24
C SER A 85 8.04 -10.23 14.70
N LYS A 86 6.97 -9.53 15.09
CA LYS A 86 6.72 -9.03 16.44
C LYS A 86 5.24 -9.11 16.77
N PHE A 87 4.94 -9.16 18.07
CA PHE A 87 3.57 -9.09 18.56
C PHE A 87 2.99 -7.69 18.30
N ASN A 88 1.82 -7.66 17.67
CA ASN A 88 1.06 -6.43 17.44
C ASN A 88 -0.09 -6.36 18.45
N TYR A 89 -0.06 -5.35 19.31
CA TYR A 89 -1.04 -5.19 20.39
C TYR A 89 -2.45 -4.81 19.89
N HIS A 90 -2.54 -4.18 18.71
CA HIS A 90 -3.84 -3.83 18.13
C HIS A 90 -4.57 -5.06 17.60
N TYR A 91 -3.85 -5.93 16.89
CA TYR A 91 -4.40 -7.15 16.31
C TYR A 91 -4.32 -8.37 17.24
N GLN A 92 -3.60 -8.27 18.37
CA GLN A 92 -3.36 -9.36 19.32
C GLN A 92 -2.72 -10.60 18.66
N GLN A 93 -1.84 -10.38 17.68
CA GLN A 93 -1.20 -11.44 16.90
C GLN A 93 0.27 -11.10 16.59
N VAL A 94 1.05 -12.15 16.30
CA VAL A 94 2.43 -12.02 15.85
C VAL A 94 2.47 -11.93 14.34
N GLY A 95 3.21 -10.96 13.81
CA GLY A 95 3.31 -10.79 12.36
C GLY A 95 4.24 -9.65 11.95
N LEU A 96 4.08 -9.24 10.70
CA LEU A 96 4.65 -8.04 10.11
C LEU A 96 3.53 -7.02 9.90
N HIS A 97 3.85 -5.72 9.96
CA HIS A 97 2.85 -4.65 9.85
C HIS A 97 3.22 -3.69 8.70
N PRO A 98 3.07 -4.12 7.43
CA PRO A 98 3.40 -3.30 6.27
C PRO A 98 2.56 -2.03 6.22
N LEU A 99 3.18 -0.98 5.66
CA LEU A 99 2.53 0.26 5.27
C LEU A 99 2.33 0.23 3.76
N VAL A 100 1.15 0.57 3.30
CA VAL A 100 0.77 0.56 1.89
C VAL A 100 0.08 1.86 1.52
N CYS A 101 0.24 2.28 0.27
CA CYS A 101 -0.50 3.39 -0.30
C CYS A 101 -1.05 2.99 -1.67
N PHE A 102 -2.36 3.12 -1.85
CA PHE A 102 -3.04 2.86 -3.11
C PHE A 102 -3.61 4.15 -3.71
N GLU A 103 -3.74 4.18 -5.02
CA GLU A 103 -4.59 5.16 -5.70
C GLU A 103 -6.02 4.61 -5.74
N ALA A 104 -6.98 5.33 -5.14
CA ALA A 104 -8.31 4.77 -4.84
C ALA A 104 -9.17 4.51 -6.09
N PHE A 105 -9.02 5.30 -7.15
CA PHE A 105 -9.84 5.15 -8.36
C PHE A 105 -9.37 4.02 -9.26
N THR A 106 -8.05 3.83 -9.35
CA THR A 106 -7.45 2.80 -10.22
C THR A 106 -7.14 1.52 -9.48
N GLY A 107 -7.02 1.59 -8.14
CA GLY A 107 -6.54 0.49 -7.31
C GLY A 107 -5.03 0.24 -7.44
N ASP A 108 -4.28 1.15 -8.06
CA ASP A 108 -2.83 1.01 -8.24
C ASP A 108 -2.10 1.09 -6.90
N LEU A 109 -1.23 0.12 -6.64
CA LEU A 109 -0.30 0.18 -5.50
C LEU A 109 0.80 1.21 -5.79
N LEU A 110 0.75 2.36 -5.11
CA LEU A 110 1.73 3.43 -5.29
C LEU A 110 3.04 3.16 -4.57
N ALA A 111 2.96 2.60 -3.37
CA ALA A 111 4.11 2.16 -2.57
C ALA A 111 3.71 1.11 -1.55
N ALA A 112 4.68 0.28 -1.17
CA ALA A 112 4.60 -0.63 -0.04
C ALA A 112 5.93 -0.66 0.70
N GLU A 113 5.87 -0.73 2.04
CA GLU A 113 7.03 -0.87 2.92
C GLU A 113 6.74 -1.95 3.96
N LEU A 114 7.58 -2.97 4.00
CA LEU A 114 7.49 -4.01 5.01
C LEU A 114 8.09 -3.48 6.32
N ARG A 115 7.32 -3.56 7.41
CA ARG A 115 7.73 -3.05 8.73
C ARG A 115 7.60 -4.15 9.79
N PRO A 116 8.35 -4.06 10.89
CA PRO A 116 8.17 -4.96 12.03
C PRO A 116 6.72 -4.93 12.55
N GLY A 117 6.24 -6.07 13.04
CA GLY A 117 4.89 -6.22 13.55
C GLY A 117 4.49 -5.26 14.66
N ALA A 118 5.43 -4.82 15.47
CA ALA A 118 5.21 -3.84 16.55
C ALA A 118 5.18 -2.38 16.07
N ALA A 119 5.37 -2.10 14.77
CA ALA A 119 5.31 -0.74 14.25
C ALA A 119 3.90 -0.16 14.42
N TYR A 120 3.80 1.07 14.93
CA TYR A 120 2.54 1.79 14.98
C TYR A 120 2.20 2.34 13.58
N SER A 121 0.90 2.52 13.26
CA SER A 121 0.45 2.89 11.90
C SER A 121 1.15 4.12 11.35
N CYS A 122 1.22 5.23 12.11
CA CYS A 122 1.87 6.47 11.66
C CYS A 122 3.42 6.42 11.67
N ASN A 123 4.06 5.40 12.27
CA ASN A 123 5.51 5.32 12.29
C ASN A 123 6.07 5.21 10.87
N GLY A 124 6.94 6.16 10.49
CA GLY A 124 7.54 6.21 9.16
C GLY A 124 6.61 6.73 8.05
N ALA A 125 5.33 7.02 8.33
CA ALA A 125 4.37 7.41 7.31
C ALA A 125 4.79 8.68 6.54
N VAL A 126 5.37 9.67 7.21
CA VAL A 126 5.86 10.91 6.58
C VAL A 126 6.96 10.61 5.56
N SER A 127 7.99 9.84 5.92
CA SER A 127 9.07 9.46 5.01
C SER A 127 8.59 8.53 3.88
N PHE A 128 7.61 7.68 4.16
CA PHE A 128 6.99 6.80 3.19
C PHE A 128 6.17 7.58 2.14
N MET A 129 5.41 8.59 2.56
CA MET A 129 4.54 9.36 1.69
C MET A 129 5.30 10.39 0.84
N GLN A 130 6.42 10.95 1.31
CA GLN A 130 7.12 12.02 0.60
C GLN A 130 7.49 11.65 -0.85
N PRO A 131 8.10 10.49 -1.15
CA PRO A 131 8.40 10.12 -2.52
C PRO A 131 7.17 9.96 -3.42
N ILE A 132 5.99 9.66 -2.85
CA ILE A 132 4.74 9.57 -3.60
C ILE A 132 4.27 10.97 -3.99
N LEU A 133 4.24 11.89 -3.02
CA LEU A 133 3.87 13.29 -3.23
C LEU A 133 4.80 13.97 -4.24
N ASP A 134 6.12 13.78 -4.11
CA ASP A 134 7.12 14.33 -5.04
C ASP A 134 6.87 13.84 -6.49
N LYS A 135 6.55 12.57 -6.67
CA LYS A 135 6.25 12.00 -8.00
C LYS A 135 4.97 12.57 -8.59
N MET A 136 3.94 12.76 -7.78
CA MET A 136 2.68 13.37 -8.23
C MET A 136 2.89 14.84 -8.63
N GLN A 137 3.67 15.59 -7.88
CA GLN A 137 4.01 16.99 -8.17
C GLN A 137 4.85 17.15 -9.45
N GLN A 138 5.69 16.14 -9.78
CA GLN A 138 6.51 16.13 -11.00
C GLN A 138 5.73 15.75 -12.26
N MET A 139 4.45 15.41 -12.16
CA MET A 139 3.64 15.13 -13.33
C MET A 139 3.40 16.39 -14.17
N LYS A 140 3.36 16.23 -15.49
CA LYS A 140 3.10 17.35 -16.43
C LYS A 140 1.78 18.08 -16.13
N LYS A 141 0.75 17.35 -15.69
CA LYS A 141 -0.50 17.86 -15.14
C LYS A 141 -0.62 17.27 -13.74
N MET A 142 -0.32 18.08 -12.72
CA MET A 142 -0.41 17.65 -11.33
C MET A 142 -1.89 17.46 -10.95
N PRO A 143 -2.29 16.29 -10.41
CA PRO A 143 -3.65 16.09 -9.94
C PRO A 143 -3.90 16.88 -8.64
N THR A 144 -5.17 17.18 -8.38
CA THR A 144 -5.58 17.54 -7.01
C THR A 144 -5.45 16.30 -6.14
N MET A 145 -4.63 16.37 -5.10
CA MET A 145 -4.32 15.23 -4.22
C MET A 145 -5.13 15.29 -2.93
N MET A 146 -5.60 14.12 -2.48
CA MET A 146 -6.21 13.93 -1.16
C MET A 146 -5.63 12.68 -0.51
N LEU A 147 -5.05 12.82 0.68
CA LEU A 147 -4.69 11.68 1.53
C LEU A 147 -5.91 11.21 2.32
N ARG A 148 -6.21 9.91 2.25
CA ARG A 148 -7.23 9.28 3.07
C ARG A 148 -6.58 8.23 3.98
N GLY A 149 -6.96 8.21 5.25
CA GLY A 149 -6.42 7.27 6.22
C GLY A 149 -7.35 7.06 7.41
N ASP A 150 -7.12 6.00 8.15
CA ASP A 150 -7.82 5.72 9.39
C ASP A 150 -7.26 6.55 10.57
N SER A 151 -7.78 6.33 11.77
CA SER A 151 -7.36 7.06 12.98
C SER A 151 -5.94 6.74 13.45
N GLY A 152 -5.31 5.71 12.93
CA GLY A 152 -3.91 5.38 13.18
C GLY A 152 -2.93 6.36 12.55
N PHE A 153 -3.40 7.15 11.56
CA PHE A 153 -2.64 8.18 10.86
C PHE A 153 -2.98 9.60 11.32
N ALA A 154 -3.79 9.77 12.35
CA ALA A 154 -4.13 11.08 12.92
C ALA A 154 -2.93 11.65 13.70
N ASP A 155 -1.97 12.23 12.99
CA ASP A 155 -0.72 12.78 13.51
C ASP A 155 -0.40 14.13 12.88
N ASN A 156 0.02 15.11 13.71
CA ASN A 156 0.30 16.47 13.27
C ASN A 156 1.38 16.53 12.17
N LYS A 157 2.35 15.60 12.16
CA LYS A 157 3.40 15.59 11.15
C LYS A 157 2.84 15.21 9.78
N ILE A 158 1.84 14.32 9.74
CA ILE A 158 1.14 13.94 8.51
C ILE A 158 0.31 15.11 8.01
N TYR A 159 -0.42 15.81 8.88
CA TYR A 159 -1.18 17.01 8.52
C TYR A 159 -0.27 18.09 7.94
N THR A 160 0.81 18.43 8.65
CA THR A 160 1.80 19.41 8.18
C THR A 160 2.40 19.00 6.82
N GLN A 161 2.71 17.71 6.62
CA GLN A 161 3.21 17.23 5.34
C GLN A 161 2.19 17.44 4.22
N CYS A 162 0.92 17.11 4.45
CA CYS A 162 -0.14 17.32 3.47
C CYS A 162 -0.27 18.80 3.12
N GLU A 163 -0.34 19.68 4.11
CA GLU A 163 -0.45 21.13 3.93
C GLU A 163 0.74 21.70 3.17
N THR A 164 1.97 21.30 3.53
CA THR A 164 3.20 21.73 2.86
C THR A 164 3.25 21.30 1.39
N ASN A 165 2.66 20.17 1.06
CA ASN A 165 2.64 19.62 -0.30
C ASN A 165 1.37 19.97 -1.09
N GLY A 166 0.47 20.80 -0.56
CA GLY A 166 -0.80 21.16 -1.21
C GLY A 166 -1.72 19.94 -1.40
N CYS A 167 -1.66 18.98 -0.49
CA CYS A 167 -2.48 17.78 -0.49
C CYS A 167 -3.60 17.93 0.53
N TYR A 168 -4.85 17.79 0.13
CA TYR A 168 -5.97 17.69 1.06
C TYR A 168 -5.86 16.40 1.87
N TYR A 169 -6.55 16.31 3.01
CA TYR A 169 -6.60 15.07 3.77
C TYR A 169 -7.96 14.82 4.41
N ALA A 170 -8.33 13.54 4.48
CA ALA A 170 -9.51 13.02 5.15
C ALA A 170 -9.07 11.87 6.07
N ILE A 171 -8.73 12.19 7.31
CA ILE A 171 -8.23 11.24 8.31
C ILE A 171 -9.20 11.20 9.47
N ARG A 172 -9.66 9.99 9.81
CA ARG A 172 -10.56 9.80 10.94
C ARG A 172 -9.85 10.18 12.25
N LEU A 173 -10.50 11.00 13.07
CA LEU A 173 -10.03 11.26 14.43
C LEU A 173 -10.52 10.15 15.38
N LYS A 174 -9.67 9.76 16.32
CA LYS A 174 -10.08 8.89 17.42
C LYS A 174 -11.06 9.66 18.31
N GLU A 175 -12.20 9.05 18.56
CA GLU A 175 -13.18 9.58 19.50
C GLU A 175 -12.56 9.70 20.91
N ASN A 176 -12.75 10.85 21.54
CA ASN A 176 -12.41 11.09 22.93
C ASN A 176 -13.46 12.00 23.59
N ASN A 177 -13.48 12.05 24.91
CA ASN A 177 -14.49 12.78 25.66
C ASN A 177 -14.52 14.28 25.35
N ILE A 178 -13.36 14.89 25.03
CA ILE A 178 -13.26 16.30 24.67
C ILE A 178 -13.92 16.54 23.30
N LEU A 179 -13.64 15.69 22.31
CA LEU A 179 -14.26 15.79 20.99
C LEU A 179 -15.78 15.55 21.06
N LYS A 180 -16.22 14.57 21.85
CA LYS A 180 -17.66 14.34 22.10
C LYS A 180 -18.32 15.58 22.70
N HIS A 181 -17.73 16.16 23.72
CA HIS A 181 -18.25 17.37 24.36
C HIS A 181 -18.33 18.53 23.37
N ASN A 182 -17.25 18.79 22.63
CA ASN A 182 -17.20 19.90 21.68
C ASN A 182 -18.15 19.69 20.47
N ALA A 183 -18.41 18.46 20.07
CA ALA A 183 -19.32 18.14 18.96
C ALA A 183 -20.76 17.92 19.38
N SER A 184 -21.09 17.94 20.69
CA SER A 184 -22.42 17.59 21.21
C SER A 184 -23.54 18.46 20.62
N HIS A 185 -23.27 19.72 20.34
CA HIS A 185 -24.22 20.64 19.72
C HIS A 185 -24.51 20.33 18.24
N LEU A 186 -23.60 19.63 17.55
CA LEU A 186 -23.77 19.20 16.14
C LEU A 186 -24.47 17.85 16.02
N LEU A 187 -24.56 17.08 17.12
CA LEU A 187 -25.19 15.77 17.16
C LEU A 187 -26.65 15.82 17.64
N ALA A 188 -27.14 17.01 18.01
CA ALA A 188 -28.50 17.23 18.53
C ALA A 188 -29.52 17.58 17.42
N GLU A 189 -29.11 17.56 16.15
CA GLU A 189 -29.97 17.64 14.97
C GLU A 189 -30.11 16.25 14.33
#